data_c31cc5f71f66c72304604175fbee79de
#
_entry.id   c31cc5f71f66c72304604175fbee79de
#
_cell.length_a   1.000
_cell.length_b   1.000
_cell.length_c   1.000
_cell.angle_alpha   90.00
_cell.angle_beta   90.00
_cell.angle_gamma   90.00
#
_symmetry.space_group_name_H-M   'P 1'
#
loop_
_entity.id
_entity.type
_entity.pdbx_description
1 polymer ?
#
loop_
_entity_poly.entity_id
_entity_poly.type
_entity_poly.pdbx_seq_one_letter_code
_entity_poly.pdbx_strand_id
1 'polypeptide(L)'
;MPQQIPNKGANARTLDTFKSKLLGGGVRPNFFEVEINFPSLAIDQNDVSDKIRFLVKGANLPASIITPISIPFRGRELKIAGERSFDTWTVTVINDNNFTIRDAMEKWMNLINKTSDNAGEVDPTVYQQEAYVYQLARAPIVGPTNAPAGLSLIHI
;
A
#
# COMPACT_ATOMS: atom_id res chain seq x y z
N MET A 1 26.53 -46.93 3.95
CA MET A 1 25.39 -46.93 3.01
C MET A 1 25.15 -45.49 2.55
N PRO A 2 25.24 -45.16 1.27
CA PRO A 2 24.94 -43.82 0.81
C PRO A 2 23.44 -43.57 0.96
N GLN A 3 23.06 -42.50 1.68
CA GLN A 3 21.69 -42.06 1.77
C GLN A 3 21.18 -41.65 0.38
N GLN A 4 20.21 -42.37 -0.14
CA GLN A 4 19.46 -41.96 -1.31
C GLN A 4 18.74 -40.65 -0.98
N ILE A 5 19.16 -39.58 -1.65
CA ILE A 5 18.42 -38.33 -1.69
C ILE A 5 17.05 -38.67 -2.31
N PRO A 6 15.92 -38.43 -1.61
CA PRO A 6 14.62 -38.70 -2.19
C PRO A 6 14.48 -37.89 -3.47
N ASN A 7 14.25 -38.59 -4.57
CA ASN A 7 13.99 -38.02 -5.90
C ASN A 7 12.71 -37.19 -5.82
N LYS A 8 12.86 -35.94 -5.44
CA LYS A 8 11.79 -34.97 -5.44
C LYS A 8 11.40 -34.79 -6.90
N GLY A 9 10.27 -35.39 -7.26
CA GLY A 9 9.77 -35.65 -8.62
C GLY A 9 10.29 -34.66 -9.67
N ALA A 10 10.86 -35.19 -10.74
CA ALA A 10 11.51 -34.46 -11.84
C ALA A 10 10.67 -33.34 -12.48
N ASN A 11 9.39 -33.21 -12.13
CA ASN A 11 8.46 -32.27 -12.70
C ASN A 11 8.24 -30.96 -11.89
N ALA A 12 8.87 -30.83 -10.73
CA ALA A 12 8.55 -29.69 -9.83
C ALA A 12 9.15 -28.35 -10.28
N ARG A 13 10.08 -28.31 -11.23
CA ARG A 13 10.80 -27.09 -11.65
C ARG A 13 11.06 -26.99 -13.15
N THR A 14 10.14 -27.47 -13.97
CA THR A 14 10.22 -27.31 -15.42
C THR A 14 9.64 -25.99 -15.85
N LEU A 15 10.04 -25.50 -17.03
CA LEU A 15 9.49 -24.27 -17.64
C LEU A 15 7.97 -24.36 -17.82
N ASP A 16 7.45 -25.54 -18.13
CA ASP A 16 6.01 -25.77 -18.31
C ASP A 16 5.25 -25.66 -16.98
N THR A 17 5.84 -26.17 -15.90
CA THR A 17 5.28 -25.99 -14.54
C THR A 17 5.30 -24.52 -14.15
N PHE A 18 6.34 -23.78 -14.49
CA PHE A 18 6.39 -22.33 -14.25
C PHE A 18 5.31 -21.61 -15.06
N LYS A 19 5.19 -21.88 -16.36
CA LYS A 19 4.16 -21.28 -17.21
C LYS A 19 2.75 -21.60 -16.74
N SER A 20 2.49 -22.83 -16.30
CA SER A 20 1.18 -23.26 -15.79
C SER A 20 0.80 -22.55 -14.47
N LYS A 21 1.80 -22.17 -13.66
CA LYS A 21 1.58 -21.39 -12.43
C LYS A 21 1.39 -19.89 -12.69
N LEU A 22 1.85 -19.39 -13.84
CA LEU A 22 1.76 -18.00 -14.25
C LEU A 22 0.62 -17.78 -15.26
N LEU A 23 -0.55 -18.38 -15.00
CA LEU A 23 -1.73 -18.22 -15.83
C LEU A 23 -2.12 -16.73 -15.92
N GLY A 24 -2.28 -16.24 -17.15
CA GLY A 24 -2.61 -14.82 -17.41
C GLY A 24 -1.41 -13.87 -17.42
N GLY A 25 -0.18 -14.35 -17.17
CA GLY A 25 1.02 -13.54 -17.05
C GLY A 25 1.17 -12.90 -15.67
N GLY A 26 2.33 -12.30 -15.40
CA GLY A 26 2.57 -11.56 -14.15
C GLY A 26 1.76 -10.25 -14.08
N VAL A 27 1.53 -9.80 -12.87
CA VAL A 27 0.91 -8.50 -12.62
C VAL A 27 1.82 -7.39 -13.13
N ARG A 28 1.26 -6.42 -13.85
CA ARG A 28 2.01 -5.29 -14.40
C ARG A 28 2.04 -4.14 -13.41
N PRO A 29 3.20 -3.54 -13.13
CA PRO A 29 3.34 -2.47 -12.16
C PRO A 29 2.60 -1.17 -12.55
N ASN A 30 2.24 -1.00 -13.82
CA ASN A 30 1.48 0.14 -14.32
C ASN A 30 -0.05 -0.01 -14.18
N PHE A 31 -0.53 -1.18 -13.73
CA PHE A 31 -1.95 -1.42 -13.48
C PHE A 31 -2.22 -1.30 -11.98
N PHE A 32 -2.33 -0.09 -11.51
CA PHE A 32 -2.68 0.20 -10.14
C PHE A 32 -3.62 1.40 -10.07
N GLU A 33 -4.32 1.51 -8.97
CA GLU A 33 -5.23 2.61 -8.64
C GLU A 33 -4.98 3.02 -7.20
N VAL A 34 -5.05 4.31 -6.92
CA VAL A 34 -4.91 4.87 -5.58
C VAL A 34 -6.16 5.64 -5.23
N GLU A 35 -6.69 5.37 -4.06
CA GLU A 35 -7.82 6.09 -3.48
C GLU A 35 -7.39 6.71 -2.17
N ILE A 36 -7.60 8.00 -2.02
CA ILE A 36 -7.30 8.75 -0.80
C ILE A 36 -8.58 9.45 -0.37
N ASN A 37 -9.04 9.14 0.83
CA ASN A 37 -10.13 9.84 1.45
C ASN A 37 -9.61 11.13 2.09
N PHE A 38 -10.31 12.24 1.88
CA PHE A 38 -9.97 13.51 2.50
C PHE A 38 -10.92 13.82 3.66
N PRO A 39 -10.46 14.57 4.68
CA PRO A 39 -11.35 15.04 5.72
C PRO A 39 -12.46 15.93 5.16
N SER A 40 -13.70 15.66 5.52
CA SER A 40 -14.88 16.42 5.03
C SER A 40 -14.86 17.90 5.41
N LEU A 41 -14.17 18.24 6.51
CA LEU A 41 -13.98 19.62 6.95
C LEU A 41 -12.97 20.39 6.10
N ALA A 42 -12.08 19.70 5.42
CA ALA A 42 -11.05 20.35 4.60
C ALA A 42 -11.53 20.61 3.17
N ILE A 43 -12.32 19.70 2.59
CA ILE A 43 -12.57 19.70 1.15
C ILE A 43 -13.89 19.01 0.80
N ASP A 44 -14.54 19.44 -0.29
CA ASP A 44 -15.57 18.67 -0.96
C ASP A 44 -14.95 17.42 -1.61
N GLN A 45 -15.24 16.25 -1.03
CA GLN A 45 -14.49 15.01 -1.25
C GLN A 45 -14.60 14.44 -2.66
N ASN A 46 -15.73 14.63 -3.34
CA ASN A 46 -16.05 13.85 -4.53
C ASN A 46 -15.15 14.18 -5.74
N ASP A 47 -14.88 15.46 -6.00
CA ASP A 47 -14.09 15.89 -7.16
C ASP A 47 -12.59 15.59 -7.01
N VAL A 48 -12.05 15.71 -5.81
CA VAL A 48 -10.62 15.53 -5.52
C VAL A 48 -10.24 14.06 -5.49
N SER A 49 -11.05 13.22 -4.86
CA SER A 49 -10.80 11.78 -4.77
C SER A 49 -10.83 11.14 -6.15
N ASP A 50 -11.78 11.51 -7.01
CA ASP A 50 -11.84 11.02 -8.38
C ASP A 50 -10.64 11.49 -9.21
N LYS A 51 -10.19 12.72 -9.07
CA LYS A 51 -9.00 13.22 -9.75
C LYS A 51 -7.73 12.48 -9.35
N ILE A 52 -7.55 12.18 -8.07
CA ILE A 52 -6.38 11.43 -7.59
C ILE A 52 -6.32 10.05 -8.24
N ARG A 53 -7.42 9.34 -8.34
CA ARG A 53 -7.48 8.01 -8.97
C ARG A 53 -6.87 8.00 -10.37
N PHE A 54 -7.05 9.07 -11.14
CA PHE A 54 -6.55 9.19 -12.52
C PHE A 54 -5.18 9.85 -12.64
N LEU A 55 -4.79 10.71 -11.70
CA LEU A 55 -3.59 11.52 -11.80
C LEU A 55 -2.39 10.96 -11.03
N VAL A 56 -2.53 9.83 -10.35
CA VAL A 56 -1.40 9.17 -9.69
C VAL A 56 -0.50 8.52 -10.73
N LYS A 57 0.75 8.98 -10.77
CA LYS A 57 1.82 8.44 -11.62
C LYS A 57 2.53 7.25 -11.01
N GLY A 58 2.67 7.22 -9.70
CA GLY A 58 3.38 6.18 -8.97
C GLY A 58 3.02 6.17 -7.49
N ALA A 59 2.96 4.99 -6.91
CA ALA A 59 2.80 4.78 -5.48
C ALA A 59 3.70 3.63 -5.04
N ASN A 60 4.39 3.79 -3.91
CA ASN A 60 5.07 2.68 -3.27
C ASN A 60 4.13 2.01 -2.25
N LEU A 61 4.39 0.76 -1.94
CA LEU A 61 3.76 0.09 -0.80
C LEU A 61 4.69 0.28 0.40
N PRO A 62 4.24 0.87 1.53
CA PRO A 62 5.07 1.00 2.71
C PRO A 62 5.46 -0.36 3.25
N ALA A 63 6.73 -0.52 3.60
CA ALA A 63 7.21 -1.75 4.20
C ALA A 63 6.68 -1.89 5.63
N SER A 64 6.29 -3.11 6.00
CA SER A 64 5.97 -3.48 7.37
C SER A 64 7.20 -4.12 8.00
N ILE A 65 7.75 -3.49 9.04
CA ILE A 65 8.98 -3.88 9.70
C ILE A 65 8.65 -4.40 11.09
N ILE A 66 9.18 -5.57 11.44
CA ILE A 66 9.13 -6.10 12.80
C ILE A 66 10.56 -6.01 13.37
N THR A 67 10.78 -5.09 14.30
CA THR A 67 12.08 -4.89 14.92
C THR A 67 12.34 -6.03 15.92
N PRO A 68 13.45 -6.79 15.78
CA PRO A 68 13.77 -7.85 16.72
C PRO A 68 14.26 -7.26 18.06
N ILE A 69 13.80 -7.85 19.17
CA ILE A 69 14.33 -7.61 20.50
C ILE A 69 15.41 -8.65 20.77
N SER A 70 16.65 -8.19 21.02
CA SER A 70 17.76 -9.10 21.35
C SER A 70 17.84 -9.33 22.86
N ILE A 71 17.77 -10.58 23.26
CA ILE A 71 17.96 -10.99 24.66
C ILE A 71 19.29 -11.73 24.77
N PRO A 72 20.26 -11.21 25.53
CA PRO A 72 21.54 -11.90 25.73
C PRO A 72 21.37 -13.11 26.65
N PHE A 73 21.83 -14.28 26.19
CA PHE A 73 21.83 -15.50 26.98
C PHE A 73 23.16 -16.25 26.79
N ARG A 74 23.95 -16.37 27.85
CA ARG A 74 25.22 -17.14 27.92
C ARG A 74 26.17 -16.87 26.73
N GLY A 75 26.38 -15.58 26.39
CA GLY A 75 27.27 -15.18 25.29
C GLY A 75 26.67 -15.33 23.88
N ARG A 76 25.38 -15.60 23.77
CA ARG A 76 24.62 -15.63 22.52
C ARG A 76 23.42 -14.70 22.62
N GLU A 77 23.00 -14.15 21.49
CA GLU A 77 21.78 -13.36 21.39
C GLU A 77 20.61 -14.22 20.92
N LEU A 78 19.53 -14.22 21.67
CA LEU A 78 18.24 -14.74 21.25
C LEU A 78 17.40 -13.57 20.70
N LYS A 79 16.97 -13.64 19.44
CA LYS A 79 16.12 -12.62 18.84
C LYS A 79 14.66 -13.02 18.99
N ILE A 80 13.86 -12.17 19.60
CA ILE A 80 12.41 -12.31 19.75
C ILE A 80 11.74 -11.23 18.88
N ALA A 81 10.55 -11.53 18.34
CA ALA A 81 9.78 -10.54 17.58
C ALA A 81 9.35 -9.40 18.50
N GLY A 82 9.65 -8.18 18.09
CA GLY A 82 9.19 -6.96 18.74
C GLY A 82 7.95 -6.36 18.07
N GLU A 83 7.76 -5.07 18.21
CA GLU A 83 6.62 -4.36 17.65
C GLU A 83 6.75 -4.14 16.15
N ARG A 84 5.58 -4.04 15.49
CA ARG A 84 5.47 -3.76 14.08
C ARG A 84 5.43 -2.25 13.86
N SER A 85 6.25 -1.78 12.95
CA SER A 85 6.22 -0.41 12.44
C SER A 85 5.99 -0.41 10.93
N PHE A 86 5.56 0.72 10.39
CA PHE A 86 5.33 0.91 8.97
C PHE A 86 6.16 2.09 8.48
N ASP A 87 6.72 1.95 7.28
CA ASP A 87 7.41 3.04 6.62
C ASP A 87 6.43 4.10 6.10
N THR A 88 6.97 5.28 5.79
CA THR A 88 6.21 6.36 5.16
C THR A 88 5.71 5.94 3.80
N TRP A 89 4.42 6.16 3.56
CA TRP A 89 3.83 5.97 2.25
C TRP A 89 4.10 7.18 1.36
N THR A 90 4.55 6.94 0.13
CA THR A 90 4.85 7.99 -0.84
C THR A 90 4.05 7.77 -2.11
N VAL A 91 3.33 8.80 -2.53
CA VAL A 91 2.56 8.83 -3.77
C VAL A 91 3.03 10.00 -4.63
N THR A 92 3.27 9.72 -5.90
CA THR A 92 3.61 10.74 -6.89
C THR A 92 2.38 11.06 -7.73
N VAL A 93 1.93 12.31 -7.67
CA VAL A 93 0.73 12.78 -8.35
C VAL A 93 1.12 13.80 -9.43
N ILE A 94 0.45 13.74 -10.56
CA ILE A 94 0.54 14.76 -11.61
C ILE A 94 -0.37 15.92 -11.22
N ASN A 95 0.19 17.11 -11.07
CA ASN A 95 -0.62 18.30 -10.80
C ASN A 95 -1.48 18.66 -12.02
N ASP A 96 -2.73 18.92 -11.78
CA ASP A 96 -3.61 19.57 -12.75
C ASP A 96 -3.32 21.08 -12.85
N ASN A 97 -3.81 21.71 -13.90
CA ASN A 97 -3.59 23.15 -14.13
C ASN A 97 -4.21 24.04 -13.03
N ASN A 98 -5.19 23.54 -12.33
CA ASN A 98 -5.90 24.25 -11.25
C ASN A 98 -5.30 23.96 -9.87
N PHE A 99 -4.27 23.11 -9.76
CA PHE A 99 -3.63 22.69 -8.50
C PHE A 99 -4.60 22.11 -7.46
N THR A 100 -5.71 21.55 -7.91
CA THR A 100 -6.81 21.08 -7.05
C THR A 100 -6.33 20.08 -5.98
N ILE A 101 -5.50 19.10 -6.38
CA ILE A 101 -5.00 18.06 -5.46
C ILE A 101 -4.01 18.65 -4.45
N ARG A 102 -3.14 19.55 -4.91
CA ARG A 102 -2.19 20.23 -4.05
C ARG A 102 -2.90 21.11 -3.02
N ASP A 103 -3.86 21.91 -3.44
CA ASP A 103 -4.70 22.74 -2.56
C ASP A 103 -5.42 21.88 -1.51
N ALA A 104 -5.90 20.71 -1.91
CA ALA A 104 -6.51 19.74 -1.03
C ALA A 104 -5.56 19.25 0.07
N MET A 105 -4.33 18.91 -0.30
CA MET A 105 -3.31 18.47 0.66
C MET A 105 -2.90 19.61 1.61
N GLU A 106 -2.76 20.83 1.09
CA GLU A 106 -2.43 22.01 1.91
C GLU A 106 -3.56 22.33 2.91
N LYS A 107 -4.81 22.22 2.49
CA LYS A 107 -5.97 22.37 3.39
C LYS A 107 -6.01 21.29 4.46
N TRP A 108 -5.67 20.04 4.11
CA TRP A 108 -5.57 18.96 5.09
C TRP A 108 -4.48 19.23 6.12
N MET A 109 -3.28 19.65 5.67
CA MET A 109 -2.21 20.03 6.58
C MET A 109 -2.60 21.19 7.51
N ASN A 110 -3.30 22.20 6.97
CA ASN A 110 -3.80 23.32 7.76
C ASN A 110 -4.91 22.93 8.74
N LEU A 111 -5.69 21.88 8.46
CA LEU A 111 -6.65 21.32 9.41
C LEU A 111 -5.93 20.73 10.63
N ILE A 112 -4.82 20.02 10.38
CA ILE A 112 -4.02 19.41 11.45
C ILE A 112 -3.28 20.49 12.27
N ASN A 113 -2.64 21.45 11.57
CA ASN A 113 -1.92 22.55 12.21
C ASN A 113 -1.83 23.74 11.25
N LYS A 114 -2.49 24.82 11.59
CA LYS A 114 -2.46 26.07 10.81
C LYS A 114 -1.10 26.76 10.94
N THR A 115 -0.56 27.16 9.81
CA THR A 115 0.73 27.87 9.76
C THR A 115 0.68 29.26 10.43
N SER A 116 -0.51 29.89 10.49
CA SER A 116 -0.65 31.26 10.99
C SER A 116 -0.62 31.38 12.51
N ASP A 117 -1.21 30.43 13.23
CA ASP A 117 -1.44 30.53 14.68
C ASP A 117 -1.09 29.23 15.43
N ASN A 118 -0.61 28.21 14.71
CA ASN A 118 -0.34 26.86 15.22
C ASN A 118 -1.57 26.20 15.92
N ALA A 119 -2.78 26.70 15.65
CA ALA A 119 -3.99 26.05 16.08
C ALA A 119 -4.42 24.99 15.06
N GLY A 120 -4.99 23.90 15.52
CA GLY A 120 -5.47 22.81 14.66
C GLY A 120 -6.56 22.02 15.33
N GLU A 121 -7.07 21.02 14.61
CA GLU A 121 -8.07 20.10 15.11
C GLU A 121 -7.45 19.16 16.15
N VAL A 122 -8.12 19.04 17.29
CA VAL A 122 -7.63 18.24 18.43
C VAL A 122 -8.06 16.77 18.31
N ASP A 123 -9.18 16.51 17.65
CA ASP A 123 -9.72 15.16 17.49
C ASP A 123 -9.05 14.43 16.31
N PRO A 124 -8.27 13.37 16.57
CA PRO A 124 -7.63 12.60 15.51
C PRO A 124 -8.61 11.99 14.51
N THR A 125 -9.82 11.67 14.93
CA THR A 125 -10.85 11.05 14.06
C THR A 125 -11.31 11.97 12.94
N VAL A 126 -11.11 13.27 13.08
CA VAL A 126 -11.48 14.29 12.10
C VAL A 126 -10.45 14.39 10.98
N TYR A 127 -9.15 14.30 11.30
CA TYR A 127 -8.08 14.48 10.32
C TYR A 127 -7.41 13.19 9.87
N GLN A 128 -7.54 12.09 10.61
CA GLN A 128 -7.05 10.78 10.17
C GLN A 128 -8.00 10.19 9.15
N GLN A 129 -7.49 9.80 8.00
CA GLN A 129 -8.27 9.24 6.92
C GLN A 129 -7.62 7.99 6.35
N GLU A 130 -8.44 7.15 5.73
CA GLU A 130 -7.98 5.93 5.10
C GLU A 130 -7.55 6.19 3.65
N ALA A 131 -6.49 5.51 3.24
CA ALA A 131 -6.06 5.49 1.85
C ALA A 131 -5.84 4.06 1.38
N TYR A 132 -6.10 3.80 0.10
CA TYR A 132 -6.05 2.47 -0.49
C TYR A 132 -5.20 2.45 -1.75
N VAL A 133 -4.45 1.39 -1.94
CA VAL A 133 -3.75 1.09 -3.18
C VAL A 133 -4.28 -0.23 -3.72
N TYR A 134 -4.78 -0.20 -4.94
CA TYR A 134 -5.29 -1.37 -5.63
C TYR A 134 -4.33 -1.78 -6.74
N GLN A 135 -3.91 -3.02 -6.75
CA GLN A 135 -3.22 -3.61 -7.88
C GLN A 135 -4.26 -4.25 -8.80
N LEU A 136 -4.35 -3.76 -10.03
CA LEU A 136 -5.35 -4.23 -10.99
C LEU A 136 -4.85 -5.43 -11.80
N ALA A 137 -5.73 -6.39 -12.03
CA ALA A 137 -5.46 -7.51 -12.92
C ALA A 137 -5.66 -7.12 -14.40
N ARG A 138 -4.93 -7.79 -15.29
CA ARG A 138 -5.03 -7.55 -16.73
C ARG A 138 -6.38 -7.98 -17.34
N ALA A 139 -7.01 -8.99 -16.77
CA ALA A 139 -8.33 -9.48 -17.19
C ALA A 139 -9.27 -9.45 -15.99
N PRO A 140 -10.57 -9.15 -16.21
CA PRO A 140 -11.54 -9.27 -15.14
C PRO A 140 -11.54 -10.72 -14.65
N ILE A 141 -11.21 -10.93 -13.39
CA ILE A 141 -11.41 -12.23 -12.75
C ILE A 141 -12.91 -12.33 -12.56
N VAL A 142 -13.55 -13.16 -13.39
CA VAL A 142 -14.97 -13.50 -13.23
C VAL A 142 -15.06 -14.43 -12.02
N GLY A 143 -15.07 -13.81 -10.84
CA GLY A 143 -15.42 -14.45 -9.58
C GLY A 143 -16.82 -14.04 -9.16
N PRO A 144 -17.51 -14.79 -8.31
CA PRO A 144 -18.88 -14.51 -7.90
C PRO A 144 -19.07 -13.27 -7.03
N THR A 145 -18.04 -12.49 -6.79
CA THR A 145 -18.08 -11.25 -6.02
C THR A 145 -17.43 -10.11 -6.81
N ASN A 146 -18.16 -9.00 -6.96
CA ASN A 146 -17.73 -7.75 -7.59
C ASN A 146 -16.62 -7.02 -6.81
N ALA A 147 -15.71 -7.73 -6.20
CA ALA A 147 -14.55 -7.12 -5.54
C ALA A 147 -13.45 -6.87 -6.59
N PRO A 148 -12.85 -5.68 -6.66
CA PRO A 148 -11.69 -5.44 -7.50
C PRO A 148 -10.56 -6.41 -7.09
N ALA A 149 -9.99 -7.08 -8.08
CA ALA A 149 -8.94 -8.05 -7.86
C ALA A 149 -7.65 -7.34 -7.41
N GLY A 150 -7.25 -7.60 -6.18
CA GLY A 150 -5.96 -7.19 -5.64
C GLY A 150 -6.03 -6.02 -4.65
N LEU A 151 -6.41 -6.32 -3.41
CA LEU A 151 -6.43 -5.38 -2.31
C LEU A 151 -5.11 -5.44 -1.53
N SER A 152 -4.38 -4.33 -1.51
CA SER A 152 -3.48 -4.03 -0.40
C SER A 152 -4.06 -2.86 0.37
N LEU A 153 -4.58 -3.12 1.55
CA LEU A 153 -5.14 -2.12 2.46
C LEU A 153 -4.01 -1.49 3.27
N ILE A 154 -3.87 -0.18 3.20
CA ILE A 154 -2.92 0.58 4.01
C ILE A 154 -3.75 1.57 4.82
N HIS A 155 -3.73 1.42 6.14
CA HIS A 155 -4.21 2.44 7.05
C HIS A 155 -3.11 3.48 7.28
N ILE A 156 -3.41 4.71 6.99
CA ILE A 156 -2.55 5.86 7.30
C ILE A 156 -3.26 6.72 8.33
#